data_0d16be7d1cb1705048d76e134ffacf2e
#
_entry.id   0d16be7d1cb1705048d76e134ffacf2e
#
_cell.length_a   1.000
_cell.length_b   1.000
_cell.length_c   1.000
_cell.angle_alpha   90.00
_cell.angle_beta   90.00
_cell.angle_gamma   90.00
#
_symmetry.space_group_name_H-M   'P 1'
#
loop_
_entity.id
_entity.type
_entity.pdbx_description
1 polymer ?
#
loop_
_entity_poly.entity_id
_entity_poly.type
_entity_poly.pdbx_seq_one_letter_code
_entity_poly.pdbx_strand_id
1 'polypeptide(L)'
;MENEALNAEVVESTTEETSLAMPKMSNISMNLFGESRTKRITSLDLTDEENADMVLNASQQADYKLNDEIGKEIEVIGCVLTETPTETTNEETGEVIERKKHSITLFDVERKSHVTGSNSCYLSFMQIVALKGMPTKEKPLVLIPVKAPAQQAGHEYLRLKVKVNK
;
A
#
# COMPACT_ATOMS: atom_id res chain seq x y z
N MET A 1 6.56 16.43 65.02
CA MET A 1 7.19 16.84 63.76
C MET A 1 7.41 15.58 62.95
N GLU A 2 6.39 15.12 62.28
CA GLU A 2 6.44 13.95 61.40
C GLU A 2 5.74 14.30 60.10
N ASN A 3 6.52 14.24 59.04
CA ASN A 3 6.01 14.46 57.68
C ASN A 3 5.50 13.11 57.18
N GLU A 4 4.19 12.95 57.08
CA GLU A 4 3.57 11.86 56.35
C GLU A 4 3.54 12.20 54.83
N ALA A 5 4.28 11.38 54.10
CA ALA A 5 4.25 11.38 52.64
C ALA A 5 2.96 10.67 52.18
N LEU A 6 2.08 11.38 51.51
CA LEU A 6 0.90 10.84 50.84
C LEU A 6 1.37 10.11 49.54
N ASN A 7 1.28 8.80 49.59
CA ASN A 7 1.34 7.96 48.38
C ASN A 7 0.07 8.18 47.55
N ALA A 8 0.19 8.84 46.41
CA ALA A 8 -0.84 8.85 45.39
C ALA A 8 -0.73 7.57 44.55
N GLU A 9 -1.65 6.67 44.79
CA GLU A 9 -1.87 5.46 43.99
C GLU A 9 -2.45 5.84 42.65
N VAL A 10 -1.67 5.69 41.59
CA VAL A 10 -2.12 5.88 40.22
C VAL A 10 -2.94 4.66 39.85
N VAL A 11 -4.24 4.83 39.76
CA VAL A 11 -5.16 3.84 39.19
C VAL A 11 -4.99 3.84 37.67
N GLU A 12 -4.27 2.82 37.16
CA GLU A 12 -4.29 2.50 35.72
C GLU A 12 -5.68 2.02 35.33
N SER A 13 -6.43 2.89 34.64
CA SER A 13 -7.64 2.47 33.95
C SER A 13 -7.25 1.73 32.66
N THR A 14 -7.29 0.42 32.71
CA THR A 14 -7.23 -0.45 31.53
C THR A 14 -8.51 -0.28 30.71
N THR A 15 -8.48 0.60 29.74
CA THR A 15 -9.47 0.62 28.67
C THR A 15 -9.12 -0.52 27.73
N GLU A 16 -9.83 -1.64 27.82
CA GLU A 16 -9.81 -2.68 26.77
C GLU A 16 -10.47 -2.10 25.52
N GLU A 17 -9.68 -1.47 24.68
CA GLU A 17 -10.07 -1.22 23.30
C GLU A 17 -10.09 -2.56 22.58
N THR A 18 -11.28 -3.02 22.25
CA THR A 18 -11.49 -4.11 21.29
C THR A 18 -11.05 -3.63 19.92
N SER A 19 -9.74 -3.59 19.70
CA SER A 19 -9.14 -3.35 18.42
C SER A 19 -9.46 -4.55 17.53
N LEU A 20 -10.37 -4.34 16.58
CA LEU A 20 -10.46 -5.20 15.40
C LEU A 20 -9.05 -5.30 14.83
N ALA A 21 -8.44 -6.50 14.96
CA ALA A 21 -7.07 -6.75 14.59
C ALA A 21 -6.89 -6.49 13.09
N MET A 22 -6.49 -5.28 12.74
CA MET A 22 -5.92 -5.02 11.43
C MET A 22 -4.62 -5.83 11.33
N PRO A 23 -4.38 -6.56 10.23
CA PRO A 23 -3.11 -7.24 10.03
C PRO A 23 -1.98 -6.22 10.24
N LYS A 24 -0.96 -6.60 11.00
CA LYS A 24 0.18 -5.73 11.31
C LYS A 24 0.80 -5.25 10.01
N MET A 25 0.51 -3.99 9.66
CA MET A 25 1.12 -3.32 8.53
C MET A 25 2.53 -2.91 8.94
N SER A 26 3.53 -3.56 8.37
CA SER A 26 4.92 -3.16 8.59
C SER A 26 5.17 -1.85 7.84
N ASN A 27 5.31 -0.75 8.56
CA ASN A 27 5.77 0.51 8.00
C ASN A 27 7.28 0.46 7.85
N ILE A 28 7.77 0.32 6.63
CA ILE A 28 9.20 0.43 6.35
C ILE A 28 9.49 1.87 5.92
N SER A 29 10.14 2.61 6.81
CA SER A 29 10.81 3.84 6.45
C SER A 29 12.27 3.52 6.19
N MET A 30 12.65 3.31 4.93
CA MET A 30 14.06 3.17 4.58
C MET A 30 14.69 4.54 4.36
N ASN A 31 15.36 5.06 5.39
CA ASN A 31 16.26 6.19 5.28
C ASN A 31 17.68 5.69 4.95
N LEU A 32 17.91 5.26 3.70
CA LEU A 32 19.25 4.82 3.29
C LEU A 32 20.15 5.99 2.84
N PHE A 33 19.58 7.10 2.36
CA PHE A 33 20.35 8.26 1.88
C PHE A 33 19.56 9.56 2.14
N GLY A 34 19.64 10.07 3.38
CA GLY A 34 18.95 11.30 3.74
C GLY A 34 17.43 11.09 3.91
N GLU A 35 16.73 12.14 4.29
CA GLU A 35 15.30 12.10 4.59
C GLU A 35 14.44 11.73 3.36
N SER A 36 14.37 10.45 3.04
CA SER A 36 13.40 9.95 2.08
C SER A 36 12.00 10.05 2.68
N ARG A 37 11.23 11.02 2.23
CA ARG A 37 9.81 11.19 2.60
C ARG A 37 8.90 10.10 2.01
N THR A 38 9.48 9.08 1.38
CA THR A 38 8.73 7.97 0.78
C THR A 38 8.16 7.06 1.85
N LYS A 39 6.85 6.92 1.87
CA LYS A 39 6.14 5.98 2.74
C LYS A 39 5.91 4.68 1.99
N ARG A 40 6.16 3.54 2.65
CA ARG A 40 5.87 2.21 2.13
C ARG A 40 5.02 1.45 3.13
N ILE A 41 4.00 0.78 2.63
CA ILE A 41 3.10 -0.09 3.39
C ILE A 41 3.06 -1.42 2.67
N THR A 42 3.23 -2.52 3.41
CA THR A 42 3.17 -3.87 2.84
C THR A 42 2.30 -4.79 3.69
N SER A 43 1.64 -5.75 3.05
CA SER A 43 0.93 -6.84 3.71
C SER A 43 1.81 -8.07 3.93
N LEU A 44 3.05 -8.05 3.43
CA LEU A 44 4.00 -9.14 3.58
C LEU A 44 4.75 -9.03 4.91
N ASP A 45 5.02 -10.16 5.53
CA ASP A 45 5.94 -10.23 6.67
C ASP A 45 7.38 -10.16 6.15
N LEU A 46 8.04 -9.03 6.37
CA LEU A 46 9.40 -8.79 5.90
C LEU A 46 10.47 -9.32 6.87
N THR A 47 10.09 -9.95 7.97
CA THR A 47 11.01 -10.75 8.78
C THR A 47 11.30 -12.11 8.12
N ASP A 48 10.44 -12.55 7.21
CA ASP A 48 10.67 -13.67 6.30
C ASP A 48 11.60 -13.22 5.17
N GLU A 49 12.78 -13.85 5.08
CA GLU A 49 13.84 -13.53 4.12
C GLU A 49 13.33 -13.66 2.66
N GLU A 50 12.51 -14.67 2.36
CA GLU A 50 11.97 -14.86 1.03
C GLU A 50 11.03 -13.71 0.61
N ASN A 51 10.23 -13.19 1.55
CA ASN A 51 9.38 -12.03 1.28
C ASN A 51 10.21 -10.76 1.11
N ALA A 52 11.24 -10.58 1.93
CA ALA A 52 12.14 -9.44 1.83
C ALA A 52 12.86 -9.41 0.48
N ASP A 53 13.39 -10.55 0.04
CA ASP A 53 14.05 -10.70 -1.26
C ASP A 53 13.09 -10.43 -2.42
N MET A 54 11.86 -10.95 -2.33
CA MET A 54 10.82 -10.71 -3.32
C MET A 54 10.50 -9.21 -3.49
N VAL A 55 10.36 -8.50 -2.37
CA VAL A 55 10.12 -7.04 -2.39
C VAL A 55 11.33 -6.28 -2.92
N LEU A 56 12.55 -6.69 -2.54
CA LEU A 56 13.78 -6.06 -3.03
C LEU A 56 13.92 -6.23 -4.54
N ASN A 57 13.74 -7.44 -5.04
CA ASN A 57 13.84 -7.74 -6.47
C ASN A 57 12.79 -6.96 -7.28
N ALA A 58 11.53 -6.93 -6.81
CA ALA A 58 10.47 -6.17 -7.47
C ALA A 58 10.74 -4.66 -7.48
N SER A 59 11.45 -4.13 -6.48
CA SER A 59 11.82 -2.71 -6.44
C SER A 59 12.88 -2.34 -7.48
N GLN A 60 13.71 -3.30 -7.90
CA GLN A 60 14.72 -3.12 -8.93
C GLN A 60 14.12 -3.37 -10.32
N GLN A 61 13.41 -4.48 -10.48
CA GLN A 61 12.76 -4.86 -11.73
C GLN A 61 11.53 -5.71 -11.44
N ALA A 62 10.35 -5.18 -11.74
CA ALA A 62 9.12 -5.93 -11.67
C ALA A 62 8.98 -6.91 -12.85
N ASP A 63 8.35 -8.07 -12.60
CA ASP A 63 8.11 -9.09 -13.63
C ASP A 63 7.12 -8.59 -14.70
N TYR A 64 6.03 -7.92 -14.26
CA TYR A 64 4.95 -7.48 -15.13
C TYR A 64 4.49 -6.05 -14.83
N LYS A 65 3.96 -5.40 -15.86
CA LYS A 65 3.23 -4.13 -15.71
C LYS A 65 1.73 -4.41 -15.78
N LEU A 66 0.96 -3.92 -14.82
CA LEU A 66 -0.51 -4.14 -14.79
C LEU A 66 -1.23 -3.63 -16.04
N ASN A 67 -0.68 -2.64 -16.74
CA ASN A 67 -1.22 -2.16 -18.01
C ASN A 67 -1.19 -3.22 -19.14
N ASP A 68 -0.27 -4.17 -19.06
CA ASP A 68 -0.08 -5.21 -20.09
C ASP A 68 -0.91 -6.47 -19.78
N GLU A 69 -1.60 -6.45 -18.63
CA GLU A 69 -2.36 -7.59 -18.10
C GLU A 69 -3.85 -7.34 -18.02
N ILE A 70 -4.35 -6.44 -18.84
CA ILE A 70 -5.78 -6.10 -18.89
C ILE A 70 -6.64 -7.35 -19.13
N GLY A 71 -7.63 -7.57 -18.25
CA GLY A 71 -8.56 -8.70 -18.32
C GLY A 71 -8.04 -10.01 -17.74
N LYS A 72 -6.75 -10.10 -17.36
CA LYS A 72 -6.21 -11.29 -16.71
C LYS A 72 -6.59 -11.32 -15.24
N GLU A 73 -6.86 -12.52 -14.73
CA GLU A 73 -7.06 -12.76 -13.31
C GLU A 73 -5.70 -12.94 -12.62
N ILE A 74 -5.44 -12.15 -11.59
CA ILE A 74 -4.22 -12.21 -10.80
C ILE A 74 -4.64 -12.58 -9.37
N GLU A 75 -4.21 -13.75 -8.89
CA GLU A 75 -4.44 -14.17 -7.52
C GLU A 75 -3.33 -13.59 -6.63
N VAL A 76 -3.66 -12.52 -5.90
CA VAL A 76 -2.71 -11.70 -5.16
C VAL A 76 -2.64 -12.16 -3.71
N ILE A 77 -1.43 -12.47 -3.24
CA ILE A 77 -1.11 -12.92 -1.87
C ILE A 77 -0.37 -11.87 -1.05
N GLY A 78 0.01 -10.78 -1.66
CA GLY A 78 0.71 -9.70 -0.97
C GLY A 78 0.83 -8.45 -1.82
N CYS A 79 1.13 -7.33 -1.19
CA CYS A 79 1.33 -6.07 -1.90
C CYS A 79 2.31 -5.15 -1.18
N VAL A 80 2.88 -4.23 -1.95
CA VAL A 80 3.60 -3.05 -1.45
C VAL A 80 2.96 -1.81 -2.06
N LEU A 81 2.56 -0.90 -1.19
CA LEU A 81 2.06 0.42 -1.55
C LEU A 81 3.16 1.44 -1.27
N THR A 82 3.44 2.30 -2.24
CA THR A 82 4.45 3.34 -2.09
C THR A 82 3.84 4.71 -2.36
N GLU A 83 4.07 5.65 -1.46
CA GLU A 83 3.70 7.05 -1.60
C GLU A 83 4.98 7.89 -1.53
N THR A 84 5.30 8.60 -2.60
CA THR A 84 6.47 9.47 -2.70
C THR A 84 6.00 10.90 -2.90
N PRO A 85 6.32 11.84 -1.99
CA PRO A 85 6.07 13.25 -2.22
C PRO A 85 6.95 13.73 -3.37
N THR A 86 6.35 14.51 -4.26
CA THR A 86 7.03 15.16 -5.39
C THR A 86 6.71 16.64 -5.38
N GLU A 87 7.71 17.45 -5.67
CA GLU A 87 7.55 18.90 -5.83
C GLU A 87 7.55 19.24 -7.33
N THR A 88 6.59 20.04 -7.74
CA THR A 88 6.54 20.57 -9.11
C THR A 88 6.46 22.08 -9.01
N THR A 89 7.38 22.76 -9.66
CA THR A 89 7.35 24.23 -9.72
C THR A 89 6.49 24.64 -10.92
N ASN A 90 5.53 25.52 -10.68
CA ASN A 90 4.78 26.16 -11.75
C ASN A 90 5.73 27.16 -12.45
N GLU A 91 6.01 26.94 -13.72
CA GLU A 91 6.96 27.74 -14.50
C GLU A 91 6.48 29.20 -14.68
N GLU A 92 5.17 29.45 -14.65
CA GLU A 92 4.60 30.80 -14.84
C GLU A 92 4.57 31.61 -13.53
N THR A 93 4.32 30.96 -12.39
CA THR A 93 4.13 31.65 -11.10
C THR A 93 5.30 31.47 -10.15
N GLY A 94 6.20 30.51 -10.40
CA GLY A 94 7.29 30.13 -9.49
C GLY A 94 6.79 29.41 -8.23
N GLU A 95 5.50 29.08 -8.14
CA GLU A 95 4.90 28.41 -6.99
C GLU A 95 5.30 26.94 -6.97
N VAL A 96 5.75 26.47 -5.80
CA VAL A 96 6.06 25.05 -5.58
C VAL A 96 4.79 24.32 -5.15
N ILE A 97 4.35 23.38 -5.96
CA ILE A 97 3.17 22.54 -5.72
C ILE A 97 3.65 21.17 -5.25
N GLU A 98 3.34 20.82 -4.01
CA GLU A 98 3.57 19.47 -3.51
C GLU A 98 2.51 18.51 -4.06
N ARG A 99 2.95 17.40 -4.60
CA ARG A 99 2.11 16.31 -5.10
C ARG A 99 2.59 14.99 -4.51
N LYS A 100 1.72 13.99 -4.51
CA LYS A 100 2.05 12.64 -4.10
C LYS A 100 1.97 11.71 -5.30
N LYS A 101 3.06 11.01 -5.55
CA LYS A 101 3.11 9.93 -6.53
C LYS A 101 2.88 8.60 -5.83
N HIS A 102 1.93 7.84 -6.31
CA HIS A 102 1.61 6.52 -5.78
C HIS A 102 2.09 5.43 -6.72
N SER A 103 2.51 4.31 -6.16
CA SER A 103 2.73 3.08 -6.91
C SER A 103 2.24 1.88 -6.11
N ILE A 104 1.83 0.84 -6.84
CA ILE A 104 1.42 -0.44 -6.29
C ILE A 104 2.32 -1.51 -6.90
N THR A 105 2.81 -2.41 -6.07
CA THR A 105 3.36 -3.68 -6.48
C THR A 105 2.52 -4.78 -5.84
N LEU A 106 1.91 -5.61 -6.66
CA LEU A 106 1.15 -6.79 -6.24
C LEU A 106 2.02 -8.02 -6.43
N PHE A 107 1.88 -9.00 -5.55
CA PHE A 107 2.58 -10.28 -5.64
C PHE A 107 1.54 -11.40 -5.74
N ASP A 108 1.68 -12.22 -6.79
CA ASP A 108 0.79 -13.33 -7.04
C ASP A 108 1.23 -14.61 -6.30
N VAL A 109 0.43 -15.67 -6.44
CA VAL A 109 0.70 -16.98 -5.84
C VAL A 109 1.99 -17.64 -6.33
N GLU A 110 2.47 -17.25 -7.52
CA GLU A 110 3.75 -17.69 -8.09
C GLU A 110 4.92 -16.78 -7.66
N ARG A 111 4.64 -15.80 -6.78
CA ARG A 111 5.59 -14.79 -6.28
C ARG A 111 6.09 -13.84 -7.38
N LYS A 112 5.33 -13.70 -8.46
CA LYS A 112 5.60 -12.72 -9.50
C LYS A 112 5.08 -11.35 -9.10
N SER A 113 5.81 -10.33 -9.48
CA SER A 113 5.50 -8.94 -9.17
C SER A 113 4.81 -8.23 -10.34
N HIS A 114 3.71 -7.54 -10.03
CA HIS A 114 2.90 -6.78 -10.97
C HIS A 114 2.85 -5.32 -10.53
N VAL A 115 3.37 -4.40 -11.31
CA VAL A 115 3.57 -3.00 -10.89
C VAL A 115 2.74 -2.02 -11.71
N THR A 116 2.29 -0.95 -11.05
CA THR A 116 1.74 0.24 -11.71
C THR A 116 1.98 1.51 -10.89
N GLY A 117 2.20 2.63 -11.59
CA GLY A 117 2.20 3.98 -11.02
C GLY A 117 0.89 4.75 -11.27
N SER A 118 -0.17 4.07 -11.73
CA SER A 118 -1.46 4.71 -11.99
C SER A 118 -2.16 5.10 -10.68
N ASN A 119 -2.41 6.39 -10.50
CA ASN A 119 -3.13 6.89 -9.33
C ASN A 119 -4.57 6.37 -9.25
N SER A 120 -5.26 6.22 -10.38
CA SER A 120 -6.61 5.65 -10.44
C SER A 120 -6.64 4.18 -10.05
N CYS A 121 -5.60 3.43 -10.44
CA CYS A 121 -5.41 2.05 -10.01
C CYS A 121 -5.17 1.97 -8.50
N TYR A 122 -4.30 2.84 -7.97
CA TYR A 122 -4.05 2.96 -6.53
C TYR A 122 -5.34 3.23 -5.75
N LEU A 123 -6.13 4.22 -6.16
CA LEU A 123 -7.39 4.54 -5.49
C LEU A 123 -8.39 3.38 -5.55
N SER A 124 -8.51 2.68 -6.69
CA SER A 124 -9.40 1.51 -6.79
C SER A 124 -8.92 0.36 -5.90
N PHE A 125 -7.61 0.15 -5.78
CA PHE A 125 -7.04 -0.85 -4.87
C PHE A 125 -7.31 -0.49 -3.40
N MET A 126 -7.14 0.78 -3.02
CA MET A 126 -7.45 1.23 -1.66
C MET A 126 -8.93 1.02 -1.29
N GLN A 127 -9.86 1.21 -2.22
CA GLN A 127 -11.27 0.90 -2.02
C GLN A 127 -11.49 -0.61 -1.79
N ILE A 128 -10.80 -1.45 -2.57
CA ILE A 128 -10.87 -2.91 -2.40
C ILE A 128 -10.35 -3.30 -1.02
N VAL A 129 -9.18 -2.78 -0.62
CA VAL A 129 -8.56 -3.07 0.68
C VAL A 129 -9.45 -2.61 1.84
N ALA A 130 -10.11 -1.46 1.73
CA ALA A 130 -11.03 -0.96 2.75
C ALA A 130 -12.22 -1.90 2.98
N LEU A 131 -12.68 -2.61 1.95
CA LEU A 131 -13.84 -3.52 2.02
C LEU A 131 -13.47 -4.99 2.27
N LYS A 132 -12.34 -5.44 1.75
CA LYS A 132 -11.92 -6.85 1.76
C LYS A 132 -10.75 -7.14 2.69
N GLY A 133 -10.00 -6.12 3.07
CA GLY A 133 -8.72 -6.22 3.76
C GLY A 133 -7.56 -6.38 2.78
N MET A 134 -6.35 -6.32 3.32
CA MET A 134 -5.12 -6.53 2.53
C MET A 134 -5.01 -7.99 2.08
N PRO A 135 -4.50 -8.25 0.86
CA PRO A 135 -4.24 -9.62 0.42
C PRO A 135 -3.12 -10.24 1.24
N THR A 136 -3.32 -11.49 1.65
CA THR A 136 -2.33 -12.33 2.34
C THR A 136 -2.35 -13.74 1.74
N LYS A 137 -1.38 -14.58 2.11
CA LYS A 137 -1.36 -16.01 1.68
C LYS A 137 -2.61 -16.75 2.16
N GLU A 138 -3.10 -16.44 3.36
CA GLU A 138 -4.30 -17.07 3.96
C GLU A 138 -5.60 -16.51 3.38
N LYS A 139 -5.55 -15.28 2.88
CA LYS A 139 -6.69 -14.58 2.29
C LYS A 139 -6.28 -13.89 1.01
N PRO A 140 -6.06 -14.63 -0.08
CA PRO A 140 -5.71 -14.04 -1.36
C PRO A 140 -6.90 -13.28 -1.96
N LEU A 141 -6.58 -12.28 -2.78
CA LEU A 141 -7.58 -11.54 -3.55
C LEU A 141 -7.35 -11.79 -5.04
N VAL A 142 -8.39 -12.23 -5.75
CA VAL A 142 -8.32 -12.32 -7.21
C VAL A 142 -8.70 -10.97 -7.80
N LEU A 143 -7.70 -10.30 -8.39
CA LEU A 143 -7.82 -8.98 -8.98
C LEU A 143 -7.73 -9.05 -10.50
N ILE A 144 -8.46 -8.17 -11.18
CA ILE A 144 -8.51 -8.07 -12.64
C ILE A 144 -8.21 -6.64 -13.03
N PRO A 145 -7.07 -6.35 -13.68
CA PRO A 145 -6.82 -5.03 -14.25
C PRO A 145 -7.81 -4.76 -15.38
N VAL A 146 -8.45 -3.61 -15.36
CA VAL A 146 -9.42 -3.20 -16.39
C VAL A 146 -9.18 -1.76 -16.79
N LYS A 147 -9.50 -1.43 -18.04
CA LYS A 147 -9.59 -0.07 -18.49
C LYS A 147 -11.01 0.46 -18.27
N ALA A 148 -11.12 1.68 -17.79
CA ALA A 148 -12.38 2.37 -17.61
C ALA A 148 -12.33 3.70 -18.36
N PRO A 149 -13.44 4.13 -18.98
CA PRO A 149 -13.51 5.41 -19.65
C PRO A 149 -13.33 6.56 -18.65
N ALA A 150 -12.54 7.57 -19.01
CA ALA A 150 -12.43 8.80 -18.25
C ALA A 150 -13.60 9.74 -18.59
N GLN A 151 -13.80 10.74 -17.72
CA GLN A 151 -14.83 11.78 -18.00
C GLN A 151 -14.51 12.59 -19.26
N GLN A 152 -13.22 12.69 -19.63
CA GLN A 152 -12.81 13.30 -20.89
C GLN A 152 -12.89 12.25 -22.01
N ALA A 153 -13.59 12.56 -23.08
CA ALA A 153 -13.76 11.67 -24.22
C ALA A 153 -12.40 11.23 -24.81
N GLY A 154 -12.24 9.92 -25.01
CA GLY A 154 -11.04 9.34 -25.60
C GLY A 154 -9.92 8.99 -24.62
N HIS A 155 -10.06 9.28 -23.33
CA HIS A 155 -9.12 8.86 -22.33
C HIS A 155 -9.62 7.64 -21.54
N GLU A 156 -8.72 6.70 -21.28
CA GLU A 156 -8.96 5.53 -20.45
C GLU A 156 -8.01 5.54 -19.27
N TYR A 157 -8.45 5.02 -18.15
CA TYR A 157 -7.59 4.85 -16.97
C TYR A 157 -7.65 3.42 -16.44
N LEU A 158 -6.53 2.99 -15.86
CA LEU A 158 -6.40 1.67 -15.28
C LEU A 158 -7.13 1.61 -13.93
N ARG A 159 -7.90 0.56 -13.71
CA ARG A 159 -8.54 0.23 -12.43
C ARG A 159 -8.34 -1.25 -12.11
N LEU A 160 -8.54 -1.60 -10.84
CA LEU A 160 -8.64 -2.99 -10.41
C LEU A 160 -10.09 -3.33 -10.06
N LYS A 161 -10.51 -4.51 -10.46
CA LYS A 161 -11.77 -5.14 -10.02
C LYS A 161 -11.44 -6.39 -9.22
N VAL A 162 -12.30 -6.72 -8.26
CA VAL A 162 -12.24 -8.01 -7.56
C VAL A 162 -13.10 -8.99 -8.33
N LYS A 163 -12.58 -10.20 -8.55
CA LYS A 163 -13.42 -11.30 -9.04
C LYS A 163 -14.41 -11.68 -7.95
N VAL A 164 -15.69 -11.61 -8.26
CA VAL A 164 -16.76 -12.06 -7.39
C VAL A 164 -17.00 -13.55 -7.69
N ASN A 165 -16.68 -14.42 -6.74
CA ASN A 165 -17.10 -15.82 -6.85
C ASN A 165 -18.62 -15.85 -6.71
N LYS A 166 -19.29 -16.32 -7.76
CA LYS A 166 -20.73 -16.60 -7.74
C LYS A 166 -21.00 -17.91 -7.04
#